data_b1a413e5a5e2e4dbcc350131cd09429a
#
_entry.id   b1a413e5a5e2e4dbcc350131cd09429a
#
_cell.length_a   1.000
_cell.length_b   1.000
_cell.length_c   1.000
_cell.angle_alpha   90.00
_cell.angle_beta   90.00
_cell.angle_gamma   90.00
#
_symmetry.space_group_name_H-M   'P 1'
#
loop_
_entity.id
_entity.type
_entity.pdbx_description
1 polymer ?
#
loop_
_entity_poly.entity_id
_entity_poly.type
_entity_poly.pdbx_seq_one_letter_code
_entity_poly.pdbx_strand_id
1 'polypeptide(L)'
;MPVAAYDPSAVSAVCSAIIADHSHDHLLLNATGGTKIMALAAFETFARNNCEAFYVDSAGHRILSLSGAPSAYPFADVIDVADYLLAYGQEIIAEQKIGTDAAAYRTVVSRIISDAERFADAIAFLNKHTVDHRNNTRWPLTIPMEKIPKYAALRDLLNLLQNTRICKVKDRALEFASPEAVRFVSGDWLSFHVYETVLGLPPCDARLEVTVKWDRQERTPPVNNYDVLFTVRNRLYLIECKAKYFKDQQHAPFEVETIYKLDSLRDAAGGIFGTGMLVSYRKLPDYMISRLRAIKLEKCDGPEIKNLAMRLKLMIQ
;
A
#
# COMPACT_ATOMS: atom_id res chain seq x y z
N MET A 1 -15.72 -27.75 12.64
CA MET A 1 -16.74 -27.97 13.71
C MET A 1 -16.87 -26.71 14.55
N PRO A 2 -18.08 -26.19 14.79
CA PRO A 2 -18.26 -25.08 15.72
C PRO A 2 -17.98 -25.55 17.16
N VAL A 3 -17.29 -24.73 17.95
CA VAL A 3 -16.95 -25.02 19.34
C VAL A 3 -17.21 -23.78 20.21
N ALA A 4 -17.61 -24.02 21.47
CA ALA A 4 -17.78 -22.93 22.42
C ALA A 4 -16.42 -22.36 22.82
N ALA A 5 -16.10 -21.14 22.38
CA ALA A 5 -14.77 -20.54 22.44
C ALA A 5 -14.18 -20.37 23.86
N TYR A 6 -15.04 -20.41 24.89
CA TYR A 6 -14.67 -20.24 26.32
C TYR A 6 -14.98 -21.46 27.17
N ASP A 7 -15.32 -22.60 26.56
CA ASP A 7 -15.51 -23.88 27.26
C ASP A 7 -14.36 -24.83 26.96
N PRO A 8 -13.39 -24.98 27.87
CA PRO A 8 -12.24 -25.85 27.66
C PRO A 8 -12.63 -27.31 27.47
N SER A 9 -13.71 -27.78 28.10
CA SER A 9 -14.17 -29.16 27.97
C SER A 9 -14.73 -29.45 26.57
N ALA A 10 -15.50 -28.51 26.01
CA ALA A 10 -15.99 -28.58 24.66
C ALA A 10 -14.84 -28.57 23.63
N VAL A 11 -13.84 -27.72 23.83
CA VAL A 11 -12.63 -27.69 22.96
C VAL A 11 -11.88 -29.02 23.02
N SER A 12 -11.62 -29.54 24.22
CA SER A 12 -10.92 -30.82 24.40
C SER A 12 -11.68 -31.98 23.78
N ALA A 13 -13.01 -32.02 23.90
CA ALA A 13 -13.84 -33.05 23.26
C ALA A 13 -13.73 -33.04 21.72
N VAL A 14 -13.79 -31.84 21.11
CA VAL A 14 -13.62 -31.70 19.65
C VAL A 14 -12.22 -32.10 19.21
N CYS A 15 -11.18 -31.67 19.92
CA CYS A 15 -9.80 -32.08 19.63
C CYS A 15 -9.61 -33.59 19.74
N SER A 16 -10.15 -34.23 20.78
CA SER A 16 -10.10 -35.68 20.94
C SER A 16 -10.81 -36.43 19.81
N ALA A 17 -11.95 -35.93 19.36
CA ALA A 17 -12.65 -36.51 18.22
C ALA A 17 -11.81 -36.43 16.94
N ILE A 18 -11.22 -35.25 16.65
CA ILE A 18 -10.33 -35.05 15.49
C ILE A 18 -9.15 -36.06 15.56
N ILE A 19 -8.50 -36.19 16.72
CA ILE A 19 -7.37 -37.11 16.86
C ILE A 19 -7.78 -38.53 16.63
N ALA A 20 -8.96 -38.93 17.12
CA ALA A 20 -9.47 -40.28 16.91
C ALA A 20 -9.83 -40.58 15.44
N ASP A 21 -10.51 -39.64 14.79
CA ASP A 21 -10.91 -39.77 13.38
C ASP A 21 -9.71 -39.80 12.42
N HIS A 22 -8.60 -39.19 12.82
CA HIS A 22 -7.36 -39.08 12.04
C HIS A 22 -6.18 -39.85 12.68
N SER A 23 -6.46 -40.99 13.33
CA SER A 23 -5.47 -41.76 14.09
C SER A 23 -4.31 -42.30 13.27
N HIS A 24 -4.41 -42.34 11.94
CA HIS A 24 -3.37 -42.77 11.00
C HIS A 24 -2.61 -41.60 10.35
N ASP A 25 -3.01 -40.36 10.63
CA ASP A 25 -2.41 -39.19 10.06
C ASP A 25 -1.39 -38.53 11.02
N HIS A 26 -0.42 -37.82 10.46
CA HIS A 26 0.49 -36.98 11.26
C HIS A 26 -0.22 -35.67 11.57
N LEU A 27 -0.73 -35.53 12.78
CA LEU A 27 -1.45 -34.38 13.21
C LEU A 27 -0.53 -33.31 13.83
N LEU A 28 -0.73 -32.06 13.42
CA LEU A 28 0.05 -30.93 13.87
C LEU A 28 -0.92 -29.78 14.28
N LEU A 29 -0.87 -29.35 15.53
CA LEU A 29 -1.69 -28.26 16.04
C LEU A 29 -1.04 -26.91 15.79
N ASN A 30 -1.73 -26.01 15.08
CA ASN A 30 -1.40 -24.58 15.08
C ASN A 30 -2.12 -23.88 16.26
N ALA A 31 -1.38 -23.57 17.30
CA ALA A 31 -1.90 -22.92 18.52
C ALA A 31 -1.86 -21.36 18.45
N THR A 32 -1.64 -20.78 17.26
CA THR A 32 -1.50 -19.31 17.11
C THR A 32 -2.83 -18.58 17.23
N GLY A 33 -3.90 -19.17 16.71
CA GLY A 33 -5.23 -18.54 16.61
C GLY A 33 -6.18 -18.96 17.73
N GLY A 34 -7.40 -18.41 17.67
CA GLY A 34 -8.45 -18.68 18.64
C GLY A 34 -8.31 -17.88 19.95
N THR A 35 -9.20 -18.15 20.90
CA THR A 35 -9.06 -17.57 22.26
C THR A 35 -7.94 -18.29 23.03
N LYS A 36 -7.39 -17.64 24.05
CA LYS A 36 -6.40 -18.28 24.93
C LYS A 36 -6.92 -19.59 25.53
N ILE A 37 -8.21 -19.67 25.85
CA ILE A 37 -8.85 -20.88 26.38
C ILE A 37 -8.84 -22.00 25.31
N MET A 38 -9.19 -21.66 24.06
CA MET A 38 -9.12 -22.62 22.96
C MET A 38 -7.69 -23.14 22.74
N ALA A 39 -6.72 -22.23 22.64
CA ALA A 39 -5.33 -22.59 22.40
C ALA A 39 -4.76 -23.48 23.51
N LEU A 40 -5.02 -23.15 24.79
CA LEU A 40 -4.55 -23.93 25.93
C LEU A 40 -5.20 -25.32 26.01
N ALA A 41 -6.53 -25.42 25.86
CA ALA A 41 -7.23 -26.69 25.92
C ALA A 41 -6.89 -27.61 24.73
N ALA A 42 -6.75 -27.03 23.52
CA ALA A 42 -6.30 -27.77 22.35
C ALA A 42 -4.86 -28.27 22.53
N PHE A 43 -3.94 -27.41 22.97
CA PHE A 43 -2.55 -27.77 23.20
C PHE A 43 -2.43 -28.91 24.22
N GLU A 44 -3.13 -28.81 25.36
CA GLU A 44 -3.13 -29.85 26.38
C GLU A 44 -3.63 -31.20 25.82
N THR A 45 -4.71 -31.16 25.02
CA THR A 45 -5.29 -32.38 24.42
C THR A 45 -4.32 -33.01 23.40
N PHE A 46 -3.72 -32.22 22.52
CA PHE A 46 -2.74 -32.71 21.54
C PHE A 46 -1.50 -33.26 22.23
N ALA A 47 -0.95 -32.55 23.22
CA ALA A 47 0.22 -32.99 23.98
C ALA A 47 -0.01 -34.32 24.70
N ARG A 48 -1.19 -34.55 25.32
CA ARG A 48 -1.56 -35.79 25.95
C ARG A 48 -1.65 -36.98 24.98
N ASN A 49 -1.89 -36.71 23.71
CA ASN A 49 -1.96 -37.69 22.64
C ASN A 49 -0.66 -37.79 21.83
N ASN A 50 0.45 -37.22 22.31
CA ASN A 50 1.75 -37.19 21.63
C ASN A 50 1.72 -36.56 20.23
N CYS A 51 0.78 -35.66 19.98
CA CYS A 51 0.72 -34.88 18.74
C CYS A 51 1.54 -33.60 18.88
N GLU A 52 2.17 -33.22 17.79
CA GLU A 52 3.00 -31.99 17.77
C GLU A 52 2.14 -30.71 17.73
N ALA A 53 2.71 -29.65 18.29
CA ALA A 53 2.10 -28.34 18.27
C ALA A 53 3.13 -27.24 18.00
N PHE A 54 2.69 -26.18 17.32
CA PHE A 54 3.51 -25.01 17.03
C PHE A 54 2.75 -23.71 17.23
N TYR A 55 3.51 -22.63 17.34
CA TYR A 55 3.02 -21.25 17.41
C TYR A 55 3.76 -20.39 16.38
N VAL A 56 3.02 -19.55 15.64
CA VAL A 56 3.60 -18.61 14.68
C VAL A 56 3.86 -17.28 15.41
N ASP A 57 5.12 -16.98 15.64
CA ASP A 57 5.59 -15.68 16.15
C ASP A 57 5.79 -14.74 14.96
N SER A 58 4.71 -14.06 14.56
CA SER A 58 4.73 -13.13 13.42
C SER A 58 5.66 -11.94 13.65
N ALA A 59 5.87 -11.51 14.90
CA ALA A 59 6.78 -10.41 15.23
C ALA A 59 8.24 -10.85 15.09
N GLY A 60 8.54 -12.07 15.56
CA GLY A 60 9.88 -12.65 15.47
C GLY A 60 10.18 -13.38 14.18
N HIS A 61 9.26 -13.42 13.20
CA HIS A 61 9.39 -14.13 11.91
C HIS A 61 9.83 -15.60 12.05
N ARG A 62 9.19 -16.33 12.96
CA ARG A 62 9.58 -17.72 13.26
C ARG A 62 8.38 -18.55 13.69
N ILE A 63 8.49 -19.84 13.46
CA ILE A 63 7.60 -20.86 14.00
C ILE A 63 8.28 -21.44 15.23
N LEU A 64 7.60 -21.39 16.36
CA LEU A 64 8.06 -21.94 17.63
C LEU A 64 7.43 -23.33 17.80
N SER A 65 8.26 -24.37 17.93
CA SER A 65 7.75 -25.65 18.39
C SER A 65 7.33 -25.57 19.84
N LEU A 66 6.12 -26.03 20.14
CA LEU A 66 5.58 -26.14 21.50
C LEU A 66 5.72 -27.56 22.06
N SER A 67 6.17 -28.53 21.23
CA SER A 67 6.30 -29.92 21.56
C SER A 67 7.77 -30.38 21.46
N GLY A 68 8.22 -31.24 22.36
CA GLY A 68 9.59 -31.75 22.36
C GLY A 68 10.64 -30.72 22.80
N ALA A 69 11.84 -30.78 22.22
CA ALA A 69 12.89 -29.82 22.51
C ALA A 69 12.51 -28.43 21.94
N PRO A 70 12.72 -27.34 22.68
CA PRO A 70 12.45 -26.00 22.18
C PRO A 70 13.22 -25.74 20.89
N SER A 71 12.52 -25.47 19.81
CA SER A 71 13.09 -25.13 18.53
C SER A 71 12.33 -23.99 17.87
N ALA A 72 13.04 -23.18 17.11
CA ALA A 72 12.48 -22.07 16.35
C ALA A 72 12.97 -22.16 14.91
N TYR A 73 12.05 -22.11 13.97
CA TYR A 73 12.35 -22.16 12.55
C TYR A 73 11.97 -20.81 11.91
N PRO A 74 12.87 -20.16 11.18
CA PRO A 74 12.49 -18.99 10.40
C PRO A 74 11.50 -19.44 9.32
N PHE A 75 10.48 -18.65 9.04
CA PHE A 75 9.64 -18.91 7.89
C PHE A 75 10.04 -18.02 6.72
N ALA A 76 9.93 -18.56 5.51
CA ALA A 76 10.29 -17.85 4.29
C ALA A 76 9.36 -16.66 4.05
N ASP A 77 9.89 -15.63 3.40
CA ASP A 77 9.13 -14.48 2.91
C ASP A 77 8.51 -14.88 1.56
N VAL A 78 7.27 -15.33 1.57
CA VAL A 78 6.61 -15.98 0.43
C VAL A 78 5.27 -15.39 0.05
N ILE A 79 4.65 -14.58 0.92
CA ILE A 79 3.33 -14.01 0.67
C ILE A 79 3.48 -12.79 -0.22
N ASP A 80 2.94 -12.87 -1.43
CA ASP A 80 2.86 -11.74 -2.34
C ASP A 80 1.64 -10.84 -2.05
N VAL A 81 1.52 -9.72 -2.77
CA VAL A 81 0.42 -8.77 -2.58
C VAL A 81 -0.92 -9.40 -2.96
N ALA A 82 -0.95 -10.24 -4.00
CA ALA A 82 -2.19 -10.86 -4.47
C ALA A 82 -2.71 -11.89 -3.46
N ASP A 83 -1.83 -12.74 -2.95
CA ASP A 83 -2.16 -13.72 -1.90
C ASP A 83 -2.68 -13.02 -0.64
N TYR A 84 -2.00 -11.92 -0.25
CA TYR A 84 -2.39 -11.16 0.93
C TYR A 84 -3.79 -10.56 0.78
N LEU A 85 -4.06 -9.90 -0.35
CA LEU A 85 -5.37 -9.31 -0.63
C LEU A 85 -6.46 -10.36 -0.73
N LEU A 86 -6.17 -11.50 -1.38
CA LEU A 86 -7.12 -12.61 -1.51
C LEU A 86 -7.51 -13.19 -0.13
N ALA A 87 -6.55 -13.32 0.79
CA ALA A 87 -6.82 -13.77 2.15
C ALA A 87 -7.79 -12.86 2.92
N TYR A 88 -7.88 -11.58 2.53
CA TYR A 88 -8.83 -10.60 3.08
C TYR A 88 -10.06 -10.37 2.18
N GLY A 89 -10.29 -11.25 1.20
CA GLY A 89 -11.46 -11.20 0.33
C GLY A 89 -11.43 -10.05 -0.69
N GLN A 90 -10.23 -9.69 -1.16
CA GLN A 90 -10.03 -8.69 -2.20
C GLN A 90 -9.34 -9.33 -3.41
N GLU A 91 -9.89 -9.11 -4.60
CA GLU A 91 -9.33 -9.59 -5.86
C GLU A 91 -8.80 -8.41 -6.69
N ILE A 92 -7.56 -8.53 -7.18
CA ILE A 92 -6.98 -7.53 -8.08
C ILE A 92 -7.67 -7.64 -9.45
N ILE A 93 -8.28 -6.53 -9.90
CA ILE A 93 -8.93 -6.45 -11.21
C ILE A 93 -8.17 -5.57 -12.21
N ALA A 94 -7.28 -4.71 -11.74
CA ALA A 94 -6.38 -3.92 -12.57
C ALA A 94 -5.14 -3.50 -11.77
N GLU A 95 -4.02 -3.33 -12.46
CA GLU A 95 -2.79 -2.75 -11.93
C GLU A 95 -2.06 -1.98 -13.03
N GLN A 96 -1.28 -0.97 -12.66
CA GLN A 96 -0.44 -0.27 -13.61
C GLN A 96 0.88 -1.01 -13.79
N LYS A 97 1.16 -1.41 -15.02
CA LYS A 97 2.48 -1.95 -15.41
C LYS A 97 3.37 -0.81 -15.89
N ILE A 98 4.62 -0.84 -15.48
CA ILE A 98 5.61 0.11 -15.94
C ILE A 98 5.96 -0.24 -17.40
N GLY A 99 5.63 0.69 -18.30
CA GLY A 99 5.89 0.55 -19.73
C GLY A 99 7.27 1.06 -20.16
N THR A 100 7.44 1.22 -21.46
CA THR A 100 8.67 1.71 -22.12
C THR A 100 9.08 3.11 -21.70
N ASP A 101 8.15 3.92 -21.17
CA ASP A 101 8.38 5.31 -20.76
C ASP A 101 9.03 5.47 -19.37
N ALA A 102 9.31 4.36 -18.70
CA ALA A 102 9.88 4.36 -17.36
C ALA A 102 11.16 5.22 -17.22
N ALA A 103 12.05 5.18 -18.22
CA ALA A 103 13.28 5.99 -18.21
C ALA A 103 12.99 7.50 -18.26
N ALA A 104 11.99 7.90 -19.08
CA ALA A 104 11.53 9.28 -19.16
C ALA A 104 10.93 9.73 -17.82
N TYR A 105 10.08 8.91 -17.23
CA TYR A 105 9.46 9.18 -15.93
C TYR A 105 10.49 9.28 -14.80
N ARG A 106 11.47 8.37 -14.73
CA ARG A 106 12.59 8.45 -13.75
C ARG A 106 13.35 9.77 -13.85
N THR A 107 13.64 10.22 -15.08
CA THR A 107 14.34 11.49 -15.31
C THR A 107 13.55 12.67 -14.77
N VAL A 108 12.25 12.73 -15.08
CA VAL A 108 11.37 13.82 -14.61
C VAL A 108 11.22 13.78 -13.09
N VAL A 109 10.94 12.62 -12.53
CA VAL A 109 10.76 12.45 -11.08
C VAL A 109 12.02 12.81 -10.31
N SER A 110 13.19 12.33 -10.74
CA SER A 110 14.47 12.67 -10.10
C SER A 110 14.67 14.19 -10.04
N ARG A 111 14.33 14.90 -11.11
CA ARG A 111 14.43 16.36 -11.15
C ARG A 111 13.41 17.04 -10.23
N ILE A 112 12.15 16.58 -10.22
CA ILE A 112 11.11 17.10 -9.33
C ILE A 112 11.53 16.93 -7.87
N ILE A 113 12.00 15.75 -7.48
CA ILE A 113 12.39 15.45 -6.10
C ILE A 113 13.63 16.26 -5.68
N SER A 114 14.62 16.42 -6.56
CA SER A 114 15.82 17.20 -6.23
C SER A 114 15.52 18.68 -5.91
N ASP A 115 14.53 19.27 -6.57
CA ASP A 115 14.14 20.68 -6.43
C ASP A 115 12.65 20.82 -6.04
N ALA A 116 12.17 20.02 -5.10
CA ALA A 116 10.76 19.87 -4.77
C ALA A 116 10.05 21.21 -4.47
N GLU A 117 10.69 22.09 -3.70
CA GLU A 117 10.12 23.40 -3.37
C GLU A 117 10.00 24.31 -4.60
N ARG A 118 11.00 24.31 -5.47
CA ARG A 118 11.02 25.11 -6.70
C ARG A 118 9.90 24.72 -7.66
N PHE A 119 9.64 23.42 -7.84
CA PHE A 119 8.65 22.93 -8.79
C PHE A 119 7.24 22.88 -8.23
N ALA A 120 7.05 23.22 -6.97
CA ALA A 120 5.80 23.07 -6.27
C ALA A 120 4.61 23.75 -6.97
N ASP A 121 4.76 25.00 -7.44
CA ASP A 121 3.69 25.72 -8.13
C ASP A 121 3.53 25.27 -9.59
N ALA A 122 4.61 24.84 -10.22
CA ALA A 122 4.56 24.26 -11.58
C ALA A 122 3.75 22.96 -11.61
N ILE A 123 3.96 22.10 -10.61
CA ILE A 123 3.19 20.85 -10.44
C ILE A 123 1.73 21.18 -10.10
N ALA A 124 1.47 22.13 -9.22
CA ALA A 124 0.10 22.56 -8.91
C ALA A 124 -0.65 23.09 -10.15
N PHE A 125 0.05 23.82 -11.02
CA PHE A 125 -0.50 24.29 -12.30
C PHE A 125 -0.86 23.10 -13.20
N LEU A 126 0.06 22.15 -13.40
CA LEU A 126 -0.20 20.96 -14.21
C LEU A 126 -1.37 20.14 -13.64
N ASN A 127 -1.35 19.83 -12.35
CA ASN A 127 -2.43 19.10 -11.69
C ASN A 127 -3.79 19.76 -11.93
N LYS A 128 -3.89 21.08 -11.75
CA LYS A 128 -5.15 21.82 -11.95
C LYS A 128 -5.70 21.68 -13.38
N HIS A 129 -4.82 21.63 -14.38
CA HIS A 129 -5.23 21.60 -15.80
C HIS A 129 -5.34 20.17 -16.37
N THR A 130 -4.96 19.17 -15.62
CA THR A 130 -4.96 17.77 -16.07
C THR A 130 -5.86 16.86 -15.24
N VAL A 131 -6.20 17.25 -13.99
CA VAL A 131 -6.97 16.37 -13.07
C VAL A 131 -8.34 15.98 -13.62
N ASP A 132 -9.06 16.91 -14.24
CA ASP A 132 -10.39 16.65 -14.83
C ASP A 132 -10.31 15.70 -16.02
N HIS A 133 -9.14 15.53 -16.61
CA HIS A 133 -8.88 14.65 -17.75
C HIS A 133 -8.26 13.31 -17.33
N ARG A 134 -7.93 13.12 -16.07
CA ARG A 134 -7.38 11.85 -15.55
C ARG A 134 -8.30 10.66 -15.83
N ASN A 135 -9.61 10.88 -15.72
CA ASN A 135 -10.65 9.88 -15.96
C ASN A 135 -11.49 10.16 -17.22
N ASN A 136 -11.15 11.20 -18.01
CA ASN A 136 -11.93 11.61 -19.15
C ASN A 136 -11.35 11.03 -20.45
N THR A 137 -12.22 10.44 -21.25
CA THR A 137 -11.89 9.80 -22.52
C THR A 137 -11.64 10.77 -23.69
N ARG A 138 -11.74 12.09 -23.47
CA ARG A 138 -11.45 13.08 -24.52
C ARG A 138 -9.95 13.22 -24.72
N TRP A 139 -9.48 12.62 -25.76
CA TRP A 139 -8.10 12.65 -26.22
C TRP A 139 -8.02 13.29 -27.62
N PRO A 140 -7.00 14.09 -27.95
CA PRO A 140 -5.86 14.51 -27.15
C PRO A 140 -6.17 15.65 -26.15
N LEU A 141 -5.45 15.67 -25.02
CA LEU A 141 -5.48 16.81 -24.10
C LEU A 141 -4.47 17.86 -24.55
N THR A 142 -4.95 19.09 -24.69
CA THR A 142 -4.12 20.25 -25.04
C THR A 142 -4.34 21.39 -24.04
N ILE A 143 -3.24 22.09 -23.68
CA ILE A 143 -3.30 23.34 -22.88
C ILE A 143 -2.81 24.47 -23.79
N PRO A 144 -3.65 25.48 -24.14
CA PRO A 144 -3.23 26.63 -24.91
C PRO A 144 -2.05 27.37 -24.25
N MET A 145 -1.04 27.74 -25.02
CA MET A 145 0.17 28.40 -24.53
C MET A 145 -0.12 29.75 -23.84
N GLU A 146 -1.20 30.42 -24.24
CA GLU A 146 -1.67 31.66 -23.62
C GLU A 146 -2.15 31.47 -22.18
N LYS A 147 -2.59 30.25 -21.81
CA LYS A 147 -3.02 29.90 -20.45
C LYS A 147 -1.86 29.46 -19.55
N ILE A 148 -0.66 29.27 -20.13
CA ILE A 148 0.51 28.80 -19.39
C ILE A 148 1.25 30.02 -18.79
N PRO A 149 1.34 30.11 -17.46
CA PRO A 149 2.07 31.20 -16.79
C PRO A 149 3.56 31.23 -17.15
N LYS A 150 4.13 32.45 -17.24
CA LYS A 150 5.52 32.66 -17.67
C LYS A 150 6.46 32.82 -16.48
N TYR A 151 6.66 31.78 -15.68
CA TYR A 151 7.68 31.77 -14.63
C TYR A 151 8.72 30.64 -14.84
N ALA A 152 9.93 30.85 -14.32
CA ALA A 152 11.08 30.02 -14.63
C ALA A 152 10.86 28.54 -14.30
N ALA A 153 10.33 28.22 -13.12
CA ALA A 153 10.16 26.83 -12.71
C ALA A 153 9.21 26.03 -13.63
N LEU A 154 8.08 26.66 -14.04
CA LEU A 154 7.15 25.99 -14.97
C LEU A 154 7.78 25.79 -16.35
N ARG A 155 8.48 26.82 -16.86
CA ARG A 155 9.19 26.72 -18.13
C ARG A 155 10.21 25.57 -18.10
N ASP A 156 11.00 25.48 -17.02
CA ASP A 156 12.02 24.44 -16.88
C ASP A 156 11.39 23.05 -16.77
N LEU A 157 10.26 22.89 -16.05
CA LEU A 157 9.52 21.64 -15.99
C LEU A 157 8.94 21.28 -17.35
N LEU A 158 8.33 22.21 -18.08
CA LEU A 158 7.79 21.98 -19.43
C LEU A 158 8.89 21.58 -20.43
N ASN A 159 10.06 22.23 -20.36
CA ASN A 159 11.22 21.86 -21.18
C ASN A 159 11.66 20.43 -20.87
N LEU A 160 11.69 20.05 -19.59
CA LEU A 160 12.02 18.69 -19.19
C LEU A 160 11.01 17.67 -19.73
N LEU A 161 9.72 17.95 -19.63
CA LEU A 161 8.64 17.09 -20.15
C LEU A 161 8.71 16.97 -21.70
N GLN A 162 9.10 18.05 -22.40
CA GLN A 162 9.30 18.00 -23.85
C GLN A 162 10.56 17.18 -24.22
N ASN A 163 11.68 17.39 -23.54
CA ASN A 163 12.93 16.65 -23.79
C ASN A 163 12.75 15.14 -23.52
N THR A 164 11.89 14.78 -22.60
CA THR A 164 11.53 13.38 -22.29
C THR A 164 10.35 12.85 -23.13
N ARG A 165 9.82 13.65 -24.06
CA ARG A 165 8.72 13.31 -24.97
C ARG A 165 7.39 13.01 -24.25
N ILE A 166 7.22 13.43 -23.02
CA ILE A 166 5.94 13.31 -22.28
C ILE A 166 4.91 14.30 -22.81
N CYS A 167 5.36 15.44 -23.30
CA CYS A 167 4.54 16.40 -24.03
C CYS A 167 5.32 17.05 -25.17
N LYS A 168 4.62 17.76 -26.04
CA LYS A 168 5.19 18.59 -27.11
C LYS A 168 4.40 19.89 -27.27
N VAL A 169 4.99 20.92 -27.84
CA VAL A 169 4.27 22.10 -28.28
C VAL A 169 3.88 21.94 -29.74
N LYS A 170 2.58 22.02 -30.01
CA LYS A 170 2.00 21.97 -31.35
C LYS A 170 0.90 23.01 -31.45
N ASP A 171 0.80 23.74 -32.57
CA ASP A 171 -0.28 24.68 -32.87
C ASP A 171 -0.58 25.68 -31.71
N ARG A 172 0.47 26.21 -31.07
CA ARG A 172 0.40 27.08 -29.90
C ARG A 172 -0.30 26.47 -28.67
N ALA A 173 -0.25 25.15 -28.56
CA ALA A 173 -0.74 24.43 -27.41
C ALA A 173 0.29 23.40 -26.92
N LEU A 174 0.28 23.11 -25.62
CA LEU A 174 0.96 21.98 -25.06
C LEU A 174 0.08 20.75 -25.25
N GLU A 175 0.58 19.73 -25.95
CA GLU A 175 -0.08 18.47 -26.21
C GLU A 175 0.66 17.34 -25.49
N PHE A 176 -0.05 16.51 -24.73
CA PHE A 176 0.54 15.37 -24.04
C PHE A 176 0.66 14.15 -24.99
N ALA A 177 1.66 13.30 -24.74
CA ALA A 177 1.96 12.19 -25.65
C ALA A 177 0.94 11.05 -25.58
N SER A 178 0.32 10.83 -24.41
CA SER A 178 -0.64 9.74 -24.18
C SER A 178 -1.52 10.03 -22.96
N PRO A 179 -2.63 9.30 -22.76
CA PRO A 179 -3.42 9.35 -21.53
C PRO A 179 -2.58 9.04 -20.27
N GLU A 180 -1.61 8.13 -20.38
CA GLU A 180 -0.66 7.78 -19.32
C GLU A 180 0.22 8.98 -18.96
N ALA A 181 0.69 9.74 -19.94
CA ALA A 181 1.44 10.98 -19.73
C ALA A 181 0.61 12.03 -18.99
N VAL A 182 -0.69 12.14 -19.29
CA VAL A 182 -1.62 13.01 -18.55
C VAL A 182 -1.76 12.55 -17.10
N ARG A 183 -2.01 11.28 -16.86
CA ARG A 183 -2.08 10.73 -15.49
C ARG A 183 -0.80 10.96 -14.72
N PHE A 184 0.35 10.67 -15.35
CA PHE A 184 1.65 10.92 -14.75
C PHE A 184 1.79 12.36 -14.27
N VAL A 185 1.56 13.37 -15.11
CA VAL A 185 1.69 14.79 -14.71
C VAL A 185 0.60 15.25 -13.77
N SER A 186 -0.56 14.58 -13.72
CA SER A 186 -1.67 14.90 -12.81
C SER A 186 -1.51 14.32 -11.39
N GLY A 187 -0.42 13.61 -11.13
CA GLY A 187 -0.11 13.15 -9.77
C GLY A 187 0.52 11.77 -9.66
N ASP A 188 0.34 10.88 -10.65
CA ASP A 188 0.85 9.49 -10.60
C ASP A 188 2.39 9.43 -10.61
N TRP A 189 3.07 10.54 -10.95
CA TRP A 189 4.53 10.64 -10.81
C TRP A 189 5.00 10.38 -9.37
N LEU A 190 4.17 10.70 -8.36
CA LEU A 190 4.53 10.47 -6.96
C LEU A 190 4.39 9.00 -6.58
N SER A 191 3.29 8.34 -6.98
CA SER A 191 3.12 6.90 -6.80
C SER A 191 4.24 6.13 -7.52
N PHE A 192 4.59 6.56 -8.74
CA PHE A 192 5.72 6.01 -9.49
C PHE A 192 7.05 6.17 -8.73
N HIS A 193 7.32 7.35 -8.14
CA HIS A 193 8.52 7.56 -7.31
C HIS A 193 8.57 6.64 -6.10
N VAL A 194 7.46 6.51 -5.40
CA VAL A 194 7.34 5.61 -4.24
C VAL A 194 7.60 4.17 -4.66
N TYR A 195 6.94 3.71 -5.72
CA TYR A 195 7.10 2.36 -6.26
C TYR A 195 8.55 2.04 -6.64
N GLU A 196 9.21 2.93 -7.42
CA GLU A 196 10.63 2.77 -7.77
C GLU A 196 11.54 2.74 -6.52
N THR A 197 11.19 3.51 -5.50
CA THR A 197 11.93 3.50 -4.22
C THR A 197 11.73 2.18 -3.48
N VAL A 198 10.51 1.64 -3.49
CA VAL A 198 10.20 0.32 -2.90
C VAL A 198 10.96 -0.79 -3.61
N LEU A 199 11.07 -0.76 -4.95
CA LEU A 199 11.86 -1.76 -5.69
C LEU A 199 13.35 -1.76 -5.32
N GLY A 200 13.88 -0.67 -4.78
CA GLY A 200 15.25 -0.57 -4.23
C GLY A 200 15.40 -1.16 -2.81
N LEU A 201 14.31 -1.60 -2.18
CA LEU A 201 14.31 -2.35 -0.92
C LEU A 201 14.33 -3.85 -1.24
N PRO A 202 14.39 -4.75 -0.26
CA PRO A 202 14.17 -6.19 -0.47
C PRO A 202 12.68 -6.57 -0.33
N PRO A 203 11.77 -6.18 -1.25
CA PRO A 203 10.39 -6.61 -1.20
C PRO A 203 10.27 -8.05 -1.68
N CYS A 204 9.27 -8.76 -1.17
CA CYS A 204 8.83 -10.00 -1.77
C CYS A 204 8.06 -9.72 -3.07
N ASP A 205 7.13 -8.77 -3.00
CA ASP A 205 6.35 -8.28 -4.14
C ASP A 205 6.02 -6.78 -3.98
N ALA A 206 5.87 -6.08 -5.10
CA ALA A 206 5.45 -4.67 -5.11
C ALA A 206 4.54 -4.39 -6.31
N ARG A 207 3.47 -3.64 -6.09
CA ARG A 207 2.44 -3.31 -7.07
C ARG A 207 2.14 -1.81 -7.09
N LEU A 208 1.86 -1.29 -8.29
CA LEU A 208 1.58 0.13 -8.55
C LEU A 208 0.15 0.31 -9.03
N GLU A 209 -0.58 1.29 -8.48
CA GLU A 209 -1.94 1.68 -8.88
C GLU A 209 -2.87 0.46 -9.00
N VAL A 210 -3.06 -0.22 -7.88
CA VAL A 210 -3.83 -1.48 -7.83
C VAL A 210 -5.29 -1.18 -7.61
N THR A 211 -6.14 -1.69 -8.49
CA THR A 211 -7.60 -1.67 -8.33
C THR A 211 -8.07 -3.05 -7.91
N VAL A 212 -8.83 -3.10 -6.82
CA VAL A 212 -9.40 -4.32 -6.28
C VAL A 212 -10.91 -4.25 -6.20
N LYS A 213 -11.56 -5.40 -6.34
CA LYS A 213 -12.96 -5.60 -5.96
C LYS A 213 -13.02 -6.49 -4.73
N TRP A 214 -14.05 -6.29 -3.89
CA TRP A 214 -14.32 -7.15 -2.77
C TRP A 214 -15.05 -8.41 -3.21
N ASP A 215 -14.63 -9.55 -2.69
CA ASP A 215 -15.38 -10.81 -2.82
C ASP A 215 -16.57 -10.79 -1.84
N ARG A 216 -17.58 -9.99 -2.19
CA ARG A 216 -18.86 -9.97 -1.50
C ARG A 216 -19.91 -10.47 -2.47
N GLN A 217 -20.85 -11.27 -1.98
CA GLN A 217 -22.01 -11.74 -2.75
C GLN A 217 -22.98 -10.57 -3.05
N GLU A 218 -22.46 -9.42 -3.40
CA GLU A 218 -23.22 -8.23 -3.76
C GLU A 218 -23.30 -8.10 -5.28
N ARG A 219 -24.41 -7.60 -5.78
CA ARG A 219 -24.64 -7.37 -7.21
C ARG A 219 -23.61 -6.38 -7.81
N THR A 220 -23.13 -5.44 -7.02
CA THR A 220 -22.09 -4.46 -7.34
C THR A 220 -21.10 -4.38 -6.18
N PRO A 221 -20.06 -5.23 -6.16
CA PRO A 221 -19.08 -5.21 -5.09
C PRO A 221 -18.32 -3.88 -5.06
N PRO A 222 -17.97 -3.36 -3.87
CA PRO A 222 -17.16 -2.17 -3.74
C PRO A 222 -15.80 -2.33 -4.44
N VAL A 223 -15.35 -1.25 -5.07
CA VAL A 223 -14.04 -1.18 -5.72
C VAL A 223 -13.16 -0.17 -4.97
N ASN A 224 -11.93 -0.55 -4.69
CA ASN A 224 -10.94 0.32 -4.07
C ASN A 224 -9.67 0.41 -4.92
N ASN A 225 -8.99 1.56 -4.81
CA ASN A 225 -7.71 1.80 -5.45
C ASN A 225 -6.65 2.04 -4.38
N TYR A 226 -5.49 1.42 -4.58
CA TYR A 226 -4.28 1.56 -3.80
C TYR A 226 -3.17 2.14 -4.68
N ASP A 227 -2.51 3.20 -4.23
CA ASP A 227 -1.46 3.83 -5.02
C ASP A 227 -0.21 2.95 -5.10
N VAL A 228 0.31 2.45 -3.96
CA VAL A 228 1.40 1.47 -3.91
C VAL A 228 1.15 0.45 -2.80
N LEU A 229 1.25 -0.82 -3.17
CA LEU A 229 1.23 -1.95 -2.24
C LEU A 229 2.55 -2.72 -2.36
N PHE A 230 3.06 -3.23 -1.24
CA PHE A 230 4.18 -4.17 -1.26
C PHE A 230 4.18 -5.07 -0.04
N THR A 231 4.85 -6.22 -0.15
CA THR A 231 5.03 -7.17 0.95
C THR A 231 6.50 -7.30 1.30
N VAL A 232 6.78 -7.33 2.60
CA VAL A 232 8.10 -7.63 3.18
C VAL A 232 7.86 -8.44 4.45
N ARG A 233 8.57 -9.54 4.61
CA ARG A 233 8.47 -10.43 5.77
C ARG A 233 7.02 -10.86 6.05
N ASN A 234 6.31 -11.24 4.97
CA ASN A 234 4.90 -11.63 5.02
C ASN A 234 3.96 -10.60 5.66
N ARG A 235 4.28 -9.30 5.56
CA ARG A 235 3.44 -8.18 6.00
C ARG A 235 3.10 -7.29 4.82
N LEU A 236 1.87 -6.79 4.80
CA LEU A 236 1.42 -5.85 3.79
C LEU A 236 1.67 -4.41 4.21
N TYR A 237 2.21 -3.65 3.27
CA TYR A 237 2.44 -2.21 3.39
C TYR A 237 1.64 -1.48 2.32
N LEU A 238 0.90 -0.45 2.76
CA LEU A 238 0.07 0.39 1.91
C LEU A 238 0.62 1.81 1.92
N ILE A 239 0.84 2.38 0.75
CA ILE A 239 1.25 3.77 0.64
C ILE A 239 0.22 4.54 -0.18
N GLU A 240 -0.34 5.58 0.42
CA GLU A 240 -1.20 6.56 -0.24
C GLU A 240 -0.35 7.78 -0.63
N CYS A 241 -0.45 8.24 -1.87
CA CYS A 241 0.36 9.30 -2.45
C CYS A 241 -0.46 10.54 -2.77
N LYS A 242 -0.04 11.70 -2.30
CA LYS A 242 -0.74 12.98 -2.55
C LYS A 242 0.21 14.02 -3.11
N ALA A 243 0.12 14.27 -4.41
CA ALA A 243 0.87 15.33 -5.10
C ALA A 243 0.15 16.69 -5.03
N LYS A 244 -1.09 16.76 -4.55
CA LYS A 244 -1.87 17.97 -4.42
C LYS A 244 -1.51 18.79 -3.17
N TYR A 245 -1.87 20.06 -3.17
CA TYR A 245 -1.78 20.93 -2.00
C TYR A 245 -2.92 20.63 -1.01
N PHE A 246 -2.59 20.48 0.26
CA PHE A 246 -3.58 20.48 1.34
C PHE A 246 -3.83 21.91 1.79
N LYS A 247 -5.07 22.33 1.75
CA LYS A 247 -5.48 23.67 2.20
C LYS A 247 -5.47 23.73 3.73
N ASP A 248 -5.68 24.93 4.26
CA ASP A 248 -5.71 25.16 5.70
C ASP A 248 -7.01 24.65 6.38
N GLN A 249 -7.17 24.94 7.66
CA GLN A 249 -8.21 24.36 8.53
C GLN A 249 -9.66 24.48 8.02
N GLN A 250 -9.97 25.42 7.12
CA GLN A 250 -11.33 25.58 6.58
C GLN A 250 -11.75 24.41 5.68
N HIS A 251 -10.79 23.64 5.14
CA HIS A 251 -11.00 22.48 4.28
C HIS A 251 -10.66 21.16 4.99
N ALA A 252 -10.35 21.23 6.29
CA ALA A 252 -9.91 20.09 7.10
C ALA A 252 -10.80 18.83 6.99
N PRO A 253 -12.16 18.91 6.92
CA PRO A 253 -12.99 17.71 6.83
C PRO A 253 -12.67 16.84 5.61
N PHE A 254 -12.51 17.45 4.44
CA PHE A 254 -12.23 16.73 3.18
C PHE A 254 -10.80 16.18 3.10
N GLU A 255 -9.86 16.78 3.79
CA GLU A 255 -8.46 16.37 3.78
C GLU A 255 -8.20 15.25 4.78
N VAL A 256 -8.87 15.28 5.91
CA VAL A 256 -8.85 14.22 6.92
C VAL A 256 -9.49 12.92 6.39
N GLU A 257 -10.43 13.01 5.45
CA GLU A 257 -11.00 11.86 4.75
C GLU A 257 -9.92 10.97 4.10
N THR A 258 -8.87 11.56 3.53
CA THR A 258 -7.73 10.80 2.99
C THR A 258 -7.07 9.91 4.05
N ILE A 259 -6.93 10.42 5.27
CA ILE A 259 -6.31 9.68 6.37
C ILE A 259 -7.22 8.54 6.83
N TYR A 260 -8.51 8.80 6.99
CA TYR A 260 -9.47 7.76 7.37
C TYR A 260 -9.65 6.71 6.28
N LYS A 261 -9.60 7.12 5.00
CA LYS A 261 -9.61 6.17 3.90
C LYS A 261 -8.38 5.25 3.97
N LEU A 262 -7.18 5.79 4.16
CA LEU A 262 -5.96 4.99 4.28
C LEU A 262 -6.04 4.04 5.49
N ASP A 263 -6.52 4.51 6.63
CA ASP A 263 -6.72 3.70 7.84
C ASP A 263 -7.69 2.54 7.59
N SER A 264 -8.85 2.85 7.02
CA SER A 264 -9.86 1.87 6.66
C SER A 264 -9.34 0.83 5.65
N LEU A 265 -8.58 1.27 4.64
CA LEU A 265 -7.98 0.39 3.64
C LEU A 265 -6.89 -0.49 4.26
N ARG A 266 -6.06 0.06 5.15
CA ARG A 266 -5.06 -0.70 5.90
C ARG A 266 -5.71 -1.82 6.70
N ASP A 267 -6.73 -1.50 7.48
CA ASP A 267 -7.42 -2.49 8.31
C ASP A 267 -8.13 -3.54 7.45
N ALA A 268 -8.71 -3.12 6.34
CA ALA A 268 -9.46 -3.99 5.44
C ALA A 268 -8.56 -4.93 4.61
N ALA A 269 -7.36 -4.51 4.24
CA ALA A 269 -6.43 -5.30 3.42
C ALA A 269 -5.34 -5.98 4.23
N GLY A 270 -4.89 -5.37 5.33
CA GLY A 270 -3.75 -5.83 6.12
C GLY A 270 -4.11 -6.32 7.51
N GLY A 271 -5.34 -6.05 7.98
CA GLY A 271 -5.76 -6.38 9.33
C GLY A 271 -4.80 -5.82 10.39
N ILE A 272 -4.52 -6.61 11.41
CA ILE A 272 -3.61 -6.22 12.51
C ILE A 272 -2.13 -6.14 12.10
N PHE A 273 -1.76 -6.68 10.94
CA PHE A 273 -0.39 -6.69 10.42
C PHE A 273 -0.17 -5.69 9.29
N GLY A 274 -1.22 -5.02 8.82
CA GLY A 274 -1.13 -4.00 7.80
C GLY A 274 -0.48 -2.72 8.34
N THR A 275 0.44 -2.15 7.58
CA THR A 275 1.09 -0.89 7.90
C THR A 275 0.84 0.11 6.79
N GLY A 276 0.43 1.34 7.14
CA GLY A 276 0.10 2.39 6.18
C GLY A 276 1.00 3.62 6.31
N MET A 277 1.32 4.24 5.17
CA MET A 277 2.05 5.51 5.11
C MET A 277 1.36 6.48 4.15
N LEU A 278 1.22 7.73 4.57
CA LEU A 278 0.85 8.84 3.68
C LEU A 278 2.11 9.53 3.18
N VAL A 279 2.35 9.48 1.87
CA VAL A 279 3.40 10.24 1.20
C VAL A 279 2.79 11.48 0.56
N SER A 280 3.24 12.66 0.97
CA SER A 280 2.75 13.93 0.46
C SER A 280 3.88 14.76 -0.13
N TYR A 281 3.70 15.23 -1.38
CA TYR A 281 4.66 16.13 -2.00
C TYR A 281 4.79 17.47 -1.26
N ARG A 282 3.70 17.95 -0.68
CA ARG A 282 3.66 19.17 0.14
C ARG A 282 3.74 18.82 1.62
N LYS A 283 4.26 19.74 2.40
CA LYS A 283 4.24 19.60 3.86
C LYS A 283 2.80 19.49 4.35
N LEU A 284 2.57 18.50 5.20
CA LEU A 284 1.25 18.29 5.83
C LEU A 284 1.01 19.32 6.94
N PRO A 285 -0.23 19.80 7.08
CA PRO A 285 -0.64 20.61 8.21
C PRO A 285 -0.53 19.85 9.54
N ASP A 286 -0.27 20.56 10.64
CA ASP A 286 -0.06 19.94 11.96
C ASP A 286 -1.26 19.11 12.44
N TYR A 287 -2.49 19.50 12.10
CA TYR A 287 -3.69 18.73 12.44
C TYR A 287 -3.72 17.36 11.74
N MET A 288 -3.23 17.25 10.51
CA MET A 288 -3.09 15.96 9.81
C MET A 288 -2.00 15.11 10.43
N ILE A 289 -0.84 15.70 10.77
CA ILE A 289 0.27 15.00 11.43
C ILE A 289 -0.19 14.43 12.77
N SER A 290 -0.91 15.22 13.56
CA SER A 290 -1.48 14.79 14.83
C SER A 290 -2.45 13.61 14.67
N ARG A 291 -3.28 13.66 13.61
CA ARG A 291 -4.24 12.60 13.30
C ARG A 291 -3.53 11.30 12.87
N LEU A 292 -2.58 11.39 11.93
CA LEU A 292 -1.78 10.23 11.49
C LEU A 292 -1.12 9.52 12.68
N ARG A 293 -0.53 10.31 13.60
CA ARG A 293 0.09 9.78 14.82
C ARG A 293 -0.92 9.08 15.72
N ALA A 294 -2.12 9.64 15.89
CA ALA A 294 -3.16 9.07 16.76
C ALA A 294 -3.63 7.68 16.30
N ILE A 295 -3.64 7.43 14.98
CA ILE A 295 -4.06 6.15 14.38
C ILE A 295 -2.88 5.29 13.90
N LYS A 296 -1.66 5.65 14.30
CA LYS A 296 -0.41 4.91 14.01
C LYS A 296 -0.15 4.71 12.52
N LEU A 297 -0.44 5.71 11.71
CA LEU A 297 -0.02 5.77 10.31
C LEU A 297 1.28 6.56 10.19
N GLU A 298 2.18 6.06 9.36
CA GLU A 298 3.44 6.72 9.03
C GLU A 298 3.23 7.87 8.04
N LYS A 299 4.21 8.77 7.96
CA LYS A 299 4.22 9.84 6.97
C LYS A 299 5.60 10.09 6.37
N CYS A 300 5.60 10.60 5.13
CA CYS A 300 6.76 11.23 4.51
C CYS A 300 6.25 12.43 3.72
N ASP A 301 6.58 13.66 4.14
CA ASP A 301 5.96 14.86 3.57
C ASP A 301 6.95 16.01 3.29
N GLY A 302 6.66 16.79 2.28
CA GLY A 302 7.45 17.96 1.89
C GLY A 302 8.92 17.62 1.64
N PRO A 303 9.87 18.31 2.31
CA PRO A 303 11.30 18.05 2.14
C PRO A 303 11.76 16.64 2.51
N GLU A 304 11.00 15.91 3.35
CA GLU A 304 11.34 14.54 3.76
C GLU A 304 11.31 13.54 2.60
N ILE A 305 10.60 13.86 1.52
CA ILE A 305 10.49 13.02 0.33
C ILE A 305 11.85 12.65 -0.29
N LYS A 306 12.85 13.52 -0.15
CA LYS A 306 14.24 13.23 -0.56
C LYS A 306 14.83 12.04 0.19
N ASN A 307 14.33 11.76 1.39
CA ASN A 307 14.77 10.68 2.27
C ASN A 307 13.78 9.50 2.33
N LEU A 308 12.89 9.39 1.34
CA LEU A 308 11.83 8.37 1.33
C LEU A 308 12.39 6.96 1.51
N ALA A 309 13.49 6.62 0.85
CA ALA A 309 14.12 5.30 0.98
C ALA A 309 14.52 4.97 2.44
N MET A 310 15.02 5.95 3.19
CA MET A 310 15.34 5.79 4.61
C MET A 310 14.07 5.62 5.45
N ARG A 311 13.01 6.40 5.16
CA ARG A 311 11.72 6.28 5.85
C ARG A 311 11.09 4.91 5.63
N LEU A 312 11.09 4.42 4.41
CA LEU A 312 10.58 3.08 4.10
C LEU A 312 11.40 1.97 4.79
N LYS A 313 12.74 2.09 4.83
CA LYS A 313 13.59 1.15 5.57
C LYS A 313 13.24 1.09 7.06
N LEU A 314 12.97 2.23 7.69
CA LEU A 314 12.55 2.28 9.09
C LEU A 314 11.16 1.65 9.30
N MET A 315 10.26 1.84 8.35
CA MET A 315 8.90 1.30 8.41
C MET A 315 8.85 -0.24 8.33
N ILE A 316 9.81 -0.86 7.61
CA ILE A 316 9.85 -2.32 7.40
C ILE A 316 10.72 -3.08 8.42
N GLN A 317 11.37 -2.39 9.34
CA GLN A 317 12.14 -3.00 10.44
C GLN A 317 11.22 -3.51 11.56
#